data_e4cd4eb353cbeeeab09a6dc790a40de5
#
_entry.id   e4cd4eb353cbeeeab09a6dc790a40de5
#
_cell.length_a   1.000
_cell.length_b   1.000
_cell.length_c   1.000
_cell.angle_alpha   90.00
_cell.angle_beta   90.00
_cell.angle_gamma   90.00
#
_symmetry.space_group_name_H-M   'P 1'
#
loop_
_entity.id
_entity.type
_entity.pdbx_description
1 polymer ?
#
loop_
_entity_poly.entity_id
_entity_poly.type
_entity_poly.pdbx_seq_one_letter_code
_entity_poly.pdbx_strand_id
1 'polypeptide(L)'
;MKEEGYICFDEQIQLTNQLFSEYPDVLKSYQQRFRYVMIDEFQDISSDQVDLAYAIASHGNIVVVGDDDQSIYSWRGGSNYYLLHFQEMWSNSKIVILPDNFRSVDHILEAANALIANNTNRYRKSLRSHHRATVRPIYRKNVLVDTIRDLVASAERSGYKPGDIAIIARKNKALEKIKKSLDGFYLATSPKTLLIKDEVFIAIRDTFSLYVTNFHDPLALYRQLKRNGYELDIPVERDHMLESFLKYFNLPEPDLYDPDLLEIYEASGSPGIALARTLSSCKNLLYAQDLSDAVRSIYQFLWQKKEHPAVEELCSRIEMRAINTASEFLNHMNAMIEFSDTAEVEYPASPDTITLLTAHKSKGKEFPTVVIYGVEEFEESEEGRNLLYVSMTRAKRNLFLLQGSFSDAPLYPEFKNYVD
;
A
#
# COMPACT_ATOMS: atom_id res chain seq x y z
N MET A 1 21.99 14.73 -2.05
CA MET A 1 21.63 13.99 -0.82
C MET A 1 22.78 13.92 0.17
N LYS A 2 24.01 13.46 -0.19
CA LYS A 2 25.15 13.47 0.78
C LYS A 2 25.55 14.85 1.28
N GLU A 3 25.44 15.87 0.44
CA GLU A 3 25.74 17.27 0.84
C GLU A 3 24.68 17.88 1.78
N GLU A 4 23.48 17.30 1.83
CA GLU A 4 22.38 17.76 2.67
C GLU A 4 22.18 16.95 3.95
N GLY A 5 23.06 15.96 4.21
CA GLY A 5 23.02 15.14 5.43
C GLY A 5 21.94 14.06 5.46
N TYR A 6 21.35 13.69 4.32
CA TYR A 6 20.37 12.61 4.21
C TYR A 6 21.01 11.33 3.68
N ILE A 7 20.55 10.19 4.23
CA ILE A 7 20.88 8.84 3.76
C ILE A 7 19.57 8.10 3.41
N CYS A 8 19.55 7.35 2.31
CA CYS A 8 18.41 6.50 1.98
C CYS A 8 18.47 5.17 2.77
N PHE A 9 17.38 4.39 2.75
CA PHE A 9 17.31 3.14 3.51
C PHE A 9 18.39 2.13 3.08
N ASP A 10 18.65 2.00 1.78
CA ASP A 10 19.67 1.07 1.27
C ASP A 10 21.09 1.53 1.67
N GLU A 11 21.35 2.84 1.62
CA GLU A 11 22.63 3.40 2.08
C GLU A 11 22.89 3.17 3.57
N GLN A 12 21.86 3.05 4.42
CA GLN A 12 22.05 2.77 5.85
C GLN A 12 22.79 1.45 6.08
N ILE A 13 22.39 0.39 5.37
CA ILE A 13 23.05 -0.92 5.50
C ILE A 13 24.46 -0.87 4.93
N GLN A 14 24.64 -0.28 3.73
CA GLN A 14 25.93 -0.18 3.08
C GLN A 14 26.94 0.63 3.90
N LEU A 15 26.51 1.80 4.41
CA LEU A 15 27.35 2.65 5.26
C LEU A 15 27.68 1.98 6.60
N THR A 16 26.78 1.17 7.15
CA THR A 16 27.02 0.40 8.38
C THR A 16 28.08 -0.68 8.12
N ASN A 17 27.99 -1.41 7.00
CA ASN A 17 29.00 -2.39 6.62
C ASN A 17 30.36 -1.73 6.39
N GLN A 18 30.38 -0.57 5.72
CA GLN A 18 31.60 0.22 5.55
C GLN A 18 32.17 0.67 6.88
N LEU A 19 31.33 1.21 7.79
CA LEU A 19 31.74 1.64 9.14
C LEU A 19 32.40 0.48 9.92
N PHE A 20 31.79 -0.70 9.87
CA PHE A 20 32.31 -1.88 10.56
C PHE A 20 33.64 -2.38 9.98
N SER A 21 33.83 -2.21 8.67
CA SER A 21 35.08 -2.53 7.98
C SER A 21 36.21 -1.54 8.33
N GLU A 22 35.89 -0.24 8.37
CA GLU A 22 36.88 0.83 8.63
C GLU A 22 37.19 0.99 10.12
N TYR A 23 36.24 0.66 11.00
CA TYR A 23 36.36 0.84 12.45
C TYR A 23 36.05 -0.47 13.22
N PRO A 24 37.01 -1.42 13.28
CA PRO A 24 36.80 -2.72 13.95
C PRO A 24 36.42 -2.62 15.44
N ASP A 25 36.84 -1.57 16.13
CA ASP A 25 36.48 -1.35 17.54
C ASP A 25 34.97 -1.03 17.69
N VAL A 26 34.40 -0.35 16.73
CA VAL A 26 32.96 -0.11 16.68
C VAL A 26 32.24 -1.43 16.49
N LEU A 27 32.60 -2.24 15.49
CA LEU A 27 32.05 -3.58 15.27
C LEU A 27 32.13 -4.43 16.54
N LYS A 28 33.30 -4.48 17.19
CA LYS A 28 33.51 -5.24 18.42
C LYS A 28 32.56 -4.82 19.53
N SER A 29 32.29 -3.52 19.67
CA SER A 29 31.32 -3.04 20.65
C SER A 29 29.89 -3.57 20.40
N TYR A 30 29.46 -3.66 19.14
CA TYR A 30 28.18 -4.26 18.78
C TYR A 30 28.15 -5.77 18.98
N GLN A 31 29.20 -6.49 18.62
CA GLN A 31 29.34 -7.92 18.89
C GLN A 31 29.25 -8.26 20.39
N GLN A 32 29.81 -7.41 21.24
CA GLN A 32 29.71 -7.57 22.71
C GLN A 32 28.33 -7.20 23.26
N ARG A 33 27.67 -6.24 22.63
CA ARG A 33 26.34 -5.77 23.03
C ARG A 33 25.24 -6.79 22.73
N PHE A 34 25.31 -7.48 21.59
CA PHE A 34 24.29 -8.42 21.14
C PHE A 34 24.76 -9.86 21.35
N ARG A 35 24.27 -10.49 22.43
CA ARG A 35 24.58 -11.89 22.74
C ARG A 35 23.90 -12.88 21.77
N TYR A 36 22.75 -12.52 21.23
CA TYR A 36 21.98 -13.28 20.26
C TYR A 36 21.54 -12.37 19.12
N VAL A 37 21.60 -12.89 17.91
CA VAL A 37 21.09 -12.23 16.71
C VAL A 37 19.93 -13.08 16.19
N MET A 38 18.76 -12.49 16.03
CA MET A 38 17.58 -13.17 15.50
C MET A 38 17.06 -12.39 14.29
N ILE A 39 16.85 -13.09 13.18
CA ILE A 39 16.39 -12.48 11.91
C ILE A 39 15.16 -13.22 11.44
N ASP A 40 14.08 -12.51 11.30
CA ASP A 40 12.83 -13.00 10.71
C ASP A 40 12.77 -12.69 9.21
N GLU A 41 11.87 -13.38 8.47
CA GLU A 41 11.68 -13.23 7.02
C GLU A 41 13.00 -13.37 6.23
N PHE A 42 13.87 -14.27 6.65
CA PHE A 42 15.24 -14.41 6.12
C PHE A 42 15.28 -14.77 4.61
N GLN A 43 14.18 -15.27 4.04
CA GLN A 43 14.06 -15.54 2.60
C GLN A 43 14.05 -14.28 1.72
N ASP A 44 13.87 -13.10 2.32
CA ASP A 44 13.83 -11.81 1.59
C ASP A 44 15.12 -10.98 1.82
N ILE A 45 16.12 -11.55 2.48
CA ILE A 45 17.37 -10.84 2.85
C ILE A 45 18.21 -10.51 1.61
N SER A 46 18.81 -9.33 1.60
CA SER A 46 19.80 -8.94 0.59
C SER A 46 21.23 -9.33 1.00
N SER A 47 22.18 -9.33 0.05
CA SER A 47 23.60 -9.58 0.33
C SER A 47 24.16 -8.67 1.41
N ASP A 48 23.91 -7.36 1.30
CA ASP A 48 24.43 -6.37 2.25
C ASP A 48 23.91 -6.60 3.67
N GLN A 49 22.66 -7.09 3.79
CA GLN A 49 22.06 -7.47 5.07
C GLN A 49 22.65 -8.77 5.63
N VAL A 50 22.99 -9.72 4.76
CA VAL A 50 23.71 -10.95 5.17
C VAL A 50 25.10 -10.61 5.71
N ASP A 51 25.84 -9.73 5.01
CA ASP A 51 27.17 -9.28 5.44
C ASP A 51 27.10 -8.59 6.81
N LEU A 52 26.09 -7.75 7.04
CA LEU A 52 25.84 -7.11 8.33
C LEU A 52 25.55 -8.15 9.43
N ALA A 53 24.66 -9.12 9.14
CA ALA A 53 24.32 -10.19 10.07
C ALA A 53 25.55 -11.03 10.43
N TYR A 54 26.35 -11.37 9.43
CA TYR A 54 27.58 -12.13 9.60
C TYR A 54 28.63 -11.40 10.47
N ALA A 55 28.79 -10.10 10.21
CA ALA A 55 29.73 -9.27 10.99
C ALA A 55 29.31 -9.21 12.47
N ILE A 56 28.03 -8.97 12.77
CA ILE A 56 27.57 -8.86 14.17
C ILE A 56 27.52 -10.22 14.86
N ALA A 57 27.06 -11.28 14.16
CA ALA A 57 26.86 -12.62 14.73
C ALA A 57 28.12 -13.50 14.70
N SER A 58 29.34 -12.93 14.68
CA SER A 58 30.63 -13.67 14.62
C SER A 58 30.82 -14.67 15.77
N HIS A 59 30.12 -14.50 16.90
CA HIS A 59 30.08 -15.44 18.02
C HIS A 59 29.24 -16.71 17.74
N GLY A 60 28.53 -16.80 16.61
CA GLY A 60 27.73 -17.96 16.21
C GLY A 60 26.36 -18.10 16.86
N ASN A 61 25.94 -17.20 17.76
CA ASN A 61 24.62 -17.23 18.38
C ASN A 61 23.57 -16.52 17.47
N ILE A 62 23.27 -17.13 16.35
CA ILE A 62 22.33 -16.62 15.36
C ILE A 62 21.16 -17.58 15.18
N VAL A 63 19.95 -17.04 15.08
CA VAL A 63 18.73 -17.76 14.70
C VAL A 63 18.11 -17.02 13.52
N VAL A 64 17.84 -17.72 12.45
CA VAL A 64 17.09 -17.18 11.30
C VAL A 64 15.79 -17.94 11.15
N VAL A 65 14.74 -17.22 10.84
CA VAL A 65 13.42 -17.78 10.56
C VAL A 65 12.99 -17.28 9.18
N GLY A 66 12.41 -18.19 8.38
CA GLY A 66 11.97 -17.84 7.04
C GLY A 66 11.21 -18.97 6.38
N ASP A 67 10.51 -18.64 5.31
CA ASP A 67 9.80 -19.60 4.47
C ASP A 67 10.22 -19.37 3.00
N ASP A 68 11.06 -20.28 2.47
CA ASP A 68 11.56 -20.23 1.10
C ASP A 68 10.44 -20.21 0.06
N ASP A 69 9.28 -20.81 0.37
CA ASP A 69 8.07 -20.78 -0.48
C ASP A 69 7.39 -19.40 -0.48
N GLN A 70 7.76 -18.49 0.42
CA GLN A 70 7.25 -17.12 0.50
C GLN A 70 8.26 -16.06 0.00
N SER A 71 9.33 -16.48 -0.69
CA SER A 71 10.27 -15.57 -1.34
C SER A 71 9.65 -14.99 -2.62
N ILE A 72 9.28 -13.71 -2.58
CA ILE A 72 8.57 -12.99 -3.66
C ILE A 72 9.16 -11.60 -3.95
N TYR A 73 10.35 -11.29 -3.42
CA TYR A 73 11.03 -10.00 -3.56
C TYR A 73 12.39 -10.11 -4.26
N SER A 74 12.56 -11.09 -5.17
CA SER A 74 13.79 -11.28 -5.95
C SER A 74 14.19 -10.01 -6.72
N TRP A 75 13.22 -9.27 -7.24
CA TRP A 75 13.41 -8.01 -7.96
C TRP A 75 13.94 -6.85 -7.09
N ARG A 76 13.91 -6.98 -5.74
CA ARG A 76 14.53 -6.03 -4.79
C ARG A 76 15.92 -6.46 -4.33
N GLY A 77 16.50 -7.50 -4.92
CA GLY A 77 17.77 -8.08 -4.47
C GLY A 77 17.65 -9.05 -3.30
N GLY A 78 16.41 -9.33 -2.84
CA GLY A 78 16.15 -10.41 -1.88
C GLY A 78 16.38 -11.77 -2.53
N SER A 79 16.89 -12.71 -1.77
CA SER A 79 17.16 -14.04 -2.31
C SER A 79 16.95 -15.11 -1.25
N ASN A 80 16.16 -16.13 -1.57
CA ASN A 80 16.04 -17.32 -0.76
C ASN A 80 17.34 -18.17 -0.74
N TYR A 81 18.31 -17.82 -1.60
CA TYR A 81 19.60 -18.48 -1.65
C TYR A 81 20.24 -18.56 -0.26
N TYR A 82 20.27 -17.45 0.47
CA TYR A 82 20.90 -17.40 1.79
C TYR A 82 20.18 -18.26 2.84
N LEU A 83 18.87 -18.39 2.75
CA LEU A 83 18.10 -19.30 3.61
C LEU A 83 18.41 -20.75 3.26
N LEU A 84 18.41 -21.13 1.97
CA LEU A 84 18.63 -22.48 1.51
C LEU A 84 20.08 -22.95 1.76
N HIS A 85 21.05 -22.04 1.69
CA HIS A 85 22.48 -22.30 1.90
C HIS A 85 22.99 -21.85 3.27
N PHE A 86 22.09 -21.65 4.25
CA PHE A 86 22.45 -21.14 5.56
C PHE A 86 23.53 -21.98 6.27
N GLN A 87 23.48 -23.32 6.15
CA GLN A 87 24.46 -24.21 6.75
C GLN A 87 25.87 -24.12 6.14
N GLU A 88 25.98 -23.62 4.91
CA GLU A 88 27.30 -23.38 4.30
C GLU A 88 27.96 -22.15 4.91
N MET A 89 27.18 -21.14 5.32
CA MET A 89 27.67 -19.93 5.97
C MET A 89 27.92 -20.14 7.47
N TRP A 90 27.07 -20.93 8.13
CA TRP A 90 27.13 -21.26 9.56
C TRP A 90 27.12 -22.79 9.73
N SER A 91 28.29 -23.41 9.59
CA SER A 91 28.48 -24.87 9.52
C SER A 91 27.91 -25.66 10.71
N ASN A 92 27.86 -25.04 11.91
CA ASN A 92 27.30 -25.69 13.11
C ASN A 92 25.82 -25.44 13.33
N SER A 93 25.13 -24.88 12.35
CA SER A 93 23.70 -24.57 12.45
C SER A 93 22.81 -25.82 12.32
N LYS A 94 21.63 -25.76 12.94
CA LYS A 94 20.62 -26.80 12.89
C LYS A 94 19.39 -26.30 12.18
N ILE A 95 18.92 -27.04 11.19
CA ILE A 95 17.65 -26.73 10.51
C ILE A 95 16.50 -27.42 11.28
N VAL A 96 15.45 -26.65 11.54
CA VAL A 96 14.19 -27.11 12.13
C VAL A 96 13.05 -26.74 11.19
N ILE A 97 12.34 -27.75 10.67
CA ILE A 97 11.16 -27.55 9.83
C ILE A 97 9.92 -27.43 10.74
N LEU A 98 9.11 -26.38 10.54
CA LEU A 98 7.86 -26.14 11.24
C LEU A 98 6.68 -26.30 10.29
N PRO A 99 6.12 -27.52 10.12
CA PRO A 99 5.06 -27.80 9.15
C PRO A 99 3.66 -27.51 9.66
N ASP A 100 3.47 -27.30 10.97
CA ASP A 100 2.15 -27.12 11.56
C ASP A 100 1.61 -25.72 11.32
N ASN A 101 0.43 -25.65 10.69
CA ASN A 101 -0.23 -24.41 10.32
C ASN A 101 -1.53 -24.24 11.13
N PHE A 102 -1.60 -23.13 11.88
CA PHE A 102 -2.75 -22.77 12.73
C PHE A 102 -3.63 -21.66 12.12
N ARG A 103 -3.36 -21.27 10.87
CA ARG A 103 -4.09 -20.20 10.18
C ARG A 103 -5.22 -20.75 9.31
N SER A 104 -4.83 -21.58 8.35
CA SER A 104 -5.71 -22.00 7.26
C SER A 104 -6.29 -23.39 7.50
N VAL A 105 -7.50 -23.63 6.99
CA VAL A 105 -8.12 -24.95 6.96
C VAL A 105 -7.39 -25.91 6.02
N ASP A 106 -7.59 -27.21 6.22
CA ASP A 106 -6.88 -28.29 5.53
C ASP A 106 -6.99 -28.21 3.99
N HIS A 107 -8.17 -28.07 3.41
CA HIS A 107 -8.36 -28.04 1.95
C HIS A 107 -7.65 -26.87 1.26
N ILE A 108 -7.48 -25.72 1.94
CA ILE A 108 -6.69 -24.61 1.39
C ILE A 108 -5.21 -24.99 1.34
N LEU A 109 -4.70 -25.63 2.39
CA LEU A 109 -3.31 -26.06 2.44
C LEU A 109 -3.03 -27.23 1.48
N GLU A 110 -3.98 -28.12 1.26
CA GLU A 110 -3.85 -29.19 0.25
C GLU A 110 -3.63 -28.60 -1.15
N ALA A 111 -4.45 -27.61 -1.55
CA ALA A 111 -4.29 -26.93 -2.83
C ALA A 111 -2.96 -26.13 -2.90
N ALA A 112 -2.60 -25.42 -1.84
CA ALA A 112 -1.36 -24.66 -1.79
C ALA A 112 -0.11 -25.56 -1.79
N ASN A 113 -0.13 -26.68 -1.05
CA ASN A 113 0.94 -27.66 -1.04
C ASN A 113 1.12 -28.31 -2.43
N ALA A 114 0.01 -28.63 -3.13
CA ALA A 114 0.06 -29.20 -4.48
C ALA A 114 0.72 -28.23 -5.47
N LEU A 115 0.36 -26.95 -5.42
CA LEU A 115 0.98 -25.91 -6.24
C LEU A 115 2.49 -25.80 -5.98
N ILE A 116 2.87 -25.61 -4.72
CA ILE A 116 4.26 -25.26 -4.37
C ILE A 116 5.21 -26.47 -4.47
N ALA A 117 4.68 -27.70 -4.46
CA ALA A 117 5.47 -28.91 -4.64
C ALA A 117 6.17 -28.99 -6.01
N ASN A 118 5.72 -28.21 -7.00
CA ASN A 118 6.31 -28.13 -8.34
C ASN A 118 7.58 -27.28 -8.39
N ASN A 119 7.88 -26.50 -7.35
CA ASN A 119 9.16 -25.81 -7.22
C ASN A 119 10.26 -26.81 -6.81
N THR A 120 11.42 -26.65 -7.41
CA THR A 120 12.58 -27.53 -7.17
C THR A 120 13.56 -26.97 -6.16
N ASN A 121 13.74 -25.66 -6.15
CA ASN A 121 14.69 -24.96 -5.27
C ASN A 121 14.04 -24.56 -3.94
N ARG A 122 13.78 -25.56 -3.09
CA ARG A 122 13.09 -25.37 -1.80
C ARG A 122 13.42 -26.45 -0.78
N TYR A 123 13.22 -26.16 0.51
CA TYR A 123 13.16 -27.20 1.52
C TYR A 123 11.89 -28.05 1.32
N ARG A 124 12.04 -29.37 1.31
CA ARG A 124 10.88 -30.27 1.21
C ARG A 124 10.09 -30.24 2.49
N LYS A 125 8.95 -29.55 2.45
CA LYS A 125 7.97 -29.45 3.54
C LYS A 125 6.57 -29.48 2.95
N SER A 126 5.60 -29.88 3.77
CA SER A 126 4.17 -29.85 3.45
C SER A 126 3.45 -29.34 4.69
N LEU A 127 2.73 -28.24 4.54
CA LEU A 127 1.99 -27.65 5.66
C LEU A 127 0.84 -28.55 6.09
N ARG A 128 0.67 -28.69 7.39
CA ARG A 128 -0.40 -29.48 8.04
C ARG A 128 -1.31 -28.55 8.81
N SER A 129 -2.61 -28.57 8.48
CA SER A 129 -3.60 -27.77 9.18
C SER A 129 -3.99 -28.37 10.52
N HIS A 130 -4.23 -27.52 11.50
CA HIS A 130 -4.93 -27.85 12.73
C HIS A 130 -6.44 -27.54 12.67
N HIS A 131 -6.94 -27.04 11.51
CA HIS A 131 -8.34 -26.70 11.28
C HIS A 131 -8.90 -27.52 10.13
N ARG A 132 -10.05 -28.13 10.33
CA ARG A 132 -10.76 -28.88 9.27
C ARG A 132 -11.81 -28.03 8.59
N ALA A 133 -12.01 -28.23 7.30
CA ALA A 133 -13.09 -27.61 6.54
C ALA A 133 -13.95 -28.69 5.87
N THR A 134 -15.20 -28.29 5.58
CA THR A 134 -16.13 -29.13 4.79
C THR A 134 -16.21 -28.67 3.34
N VAL A 135 -15.69 -27.48 3.02
CA VAL A 135 -15.76 -26.85 1.69
C VAL A 135 -14.36 -26.68 1.13
N ARG A 136 -14.16 -27.12 -0.10
CA ARG A 136 -12.92 -26.93 -0.85
C ARG A 136 -12.80 -25.52 -1.40
N PRO A 137 -11.58 -25.05 -1.72
CA PRO A 137 -11.41 -23.84 -2.51
C PRO A 137 -12.20 -23.91 -3.81
N ILE A 138 -12.78 -22.80 -4.23
CA ILE A 138 -13.64 -22.74 -5.42
C ILE A 138 -12.86 -22.11 -6.56
N TYR A 139 -12.78 -22.79 -7.71
CA TYR A 139 -12.23 -22.24 -8.94
C TYR A 139 -13.34 -21.97 -9.98
N ARG A 140 -13.32 -20.77 -10.58
CA ARG A 140 -14.26 -20.42 -11.64
C ARG A 140 -13.54 -19.74 -12.80
N LYS A 141 -13.90 -20.15 -14.03
CA LYS A 141 -13.39 -19.58 -15.29
C LYS A 141 -14.32 -18.48 -15.82
N ASN A 142 -13.74 -17.56 -16.58
CA ASN A 142 -14.45 -16.52 -17.32
C ASN A 142 -15.35 -15.66 -16.42
N VAL A 143 -14.83 -15.31 -15.24
CA VAL A 143 -15.56 -14.56 -14.25
C VAL A 143 -15.46 -13.07 -14.57
N LEU A 144 -16.60 -12.42 -14.83
CA LEU A 144 -16.65 -10.97 -14.96
C LEU A 144 -16.42 -10.30 -13.61
N VAL A 145 -15.80 -9.12 -13.62
CA VAL A 145 -15.50 -8.36 -12.40
C VAL A 145 -16.76 -8.11 -11.55
N ASP A 146 -17.92 -7.87 -12.20
CA ASP A 146 -19.20 -7.64 -11.51
C ASP A 146 -19.68 -8.86 -10.68
N THR A 147 -19.28 -10.07 -11.05
CA THR A 147 -19.59 -11.28 -10.28
C THR A 147 -18.95 -11.27 -8.88
N ILE A 148 -17.89 -10.49 -8.68
CA ILE A 148 -17.24 -10.33 -7.36
C ILE A 148 -18.23 -9.74 -6.35
N ARG A 149 -19.08 -8.83 -6.78
CA ARG A 149 -20.16 -8.26 -5.94
C ARG A 149 -21.12 -9.34 -5.43
N ASP A 150 -21.50 -10.28 -6.31
CA ASP A 150 -22.40 -11.38 -5.94
C ASP A 150 -21.74 -12.36 -4.96
N LEU A 151 -20.42 -12.57 -5.12
CA LEU A 151 -19.63 -13.36 -4.17
C LEU A 151 -19.56 -12.69 -2.79
N VAL A 152 -19.32 -11.40 -2.74
CA VAL A 152 -19.33 -10.63 -1.48
C VAL A 152 -20.70 -10.73 -0.81
N ALA A 153 -21.78 -10.47 -1.55
CA ALA A 153 -23.15 -10.59 -1.05
C ALA A 153 -23.48 -12.01 -0.56
N SER A 154 -22.92 -13.06 -1.20
CA SER A 154 -23.07 -14.44 -0.76
C SER A 154 -22.31 -14.71 0.53
N ALA A 155 -21.10 -14.16 0.69
CA ALA A 155 -20.34 -14.27 1.92
C ALA A 155 -21.04 -13.59 3.10
N GLU A 156 -21.64 -12.41 2.88
CA GLU A 156 -22.43 -11.71 3.90
C GLU A 156 -23.66 -12.54 4.35
N ARG A 157 -24.38 -13.14 3.41
CA ARG A 157 -25.49 -14.06 3.75
C ARG A 157 -25.02 -15.26 4.57
N SER A 158 -23.77 -15.63 4.47
CA SER A 158 -23.12 -16.69 5.25
C SER A 158 -22.52 -16.17 6.58
N GLY A 159 -22.77 -14.90 6.94
CA GLY A 159 -22.40 -14.30 8.23
C GLY A 159 -21.02 -13.63 8.25
N TYR A 160 -20.34 -13.51 7.11
CA TYR A 160 -19.08 -12.74 7.02
C TYR A 160 -19.38 -11.27 6.83
N LYS A 161 -18.56 -10.40 7.44
CA LYS A 161 -18.61 -8.95 7.23
C LYS A 161 -17.72 -8.57 6.04
N PRO A 162 -17.92 -7.41 5.39
CA PRO A 162 -17.03 -6.91 4.35
C PRO A 162 -15.55 -6.89 4.77
N GLY A 163 -15.26 -6.52 6.03
CA GLY A 163 -13.91 -6.53 6.59
C GLY A 163 -13.25 -7.91 6.74
N ASP A 164 -14.04 -8.98 6.69
CA ASP A 164 -13.55 -10.37 6.68
C ASP A 164 -13.06 -10.82 5.30
N ILE A 165 -13.25 -9.98 4.25
CA ILE A 165 -13.03 -10.32 2.86
C ILE A 165 -11.85 -9.53 2.31
N ALA A 166 -10.87 -10.24 1.78
CA ALA A 166 -9.82 -9.65 0.96
C ALA A 166 -9.93 -10.10 -0.50
N ILE A 167 -9.73 -9.15 -1.40
CA ILE A 167 -9.63 -9.43 -2.84
C ILE A 167 -8.21 -9.16 -3.26
N ILE A 168 -7.56 -10.19 -3.77
CA ILE A 168 -6.16 -10.17 -4.18
C ILE A 168 -6.07 -10.28 -5.71
N ALA A 169 -5.25 -9.43 -6.33
CA ALA A 169 -4.94 -9.53 -7.74
C ALA A 169 -3.44 -9.37 -7.99
N ARG A 170 -2.98 -9.84 -9.15
CA ARG A 170 -1.55 -9.71 -9.53
C ARG A 170 -1.14 -8.25 -9.75
N LYS A 171 -2.04 -7.41 -10.32
CA LYS A 171 -1.76 -6.04 -10.75
C LYS A 171 -2.79 -5.05 -10.20
N ASN A 172 -2.35 -3.82 -9.94
CA ASN A 172 -3.21 -2.72 -9.48
C ASN A 172 -4.37 -2.42 -10.46
N LYS A 173 -4.13 -2.53 -11.78
CA LYS A 173 -5.16 -2.29 -12.81
C LYS A 173 -6.40 -3.19 -12.64
N ALA A 174 -6.21 -4.44 -12.18
CA ALA A 174 -7.34 -5.33 -11.88
C ALA A 174 -8.08 -4.86 -10.62
N LEU A 175 -7.36 -4.44 -9.58
CA LEU A 175 -7.94 -3.91 -8.35
C LEU A 175 -8.74 -2.63 -8.57
N GLU A 176 -8.29 -1.73 -9.46
CA GLU A 176 -9.05 -0.52 -9.84
C GLU A 176 -10.38 -0.85 -10.50
N LYS A 177 -10.41 -1.85 -11.40
CA LYS A 177 -11.65 -2.32 -12.03
C LYS A 177 -12.59 -2.93 -11.00
N ILE A 178 -12.06 -3.74 -10.08
CA ILE A 178 -12.82 -4.35 -8.98
C ILE A 178 -13.39 -3.26 -8.07
N LYS A 179 -12.58 -2.28 -7.68
CA LYS A 179 -13.03 -1.15 -6.85
C LYS A 179 -14.22 -0.43 -7.49
N LYS A 180 -14.14 -0.12 -8.80
CA LYS A 180 -15.24 0.52 -9.55
C LYS A 180 -16.50 -0.35 -9.59
N SER A 181 -16.37 -1.66 -9.71
CA SER A 181 -17.51 -2.60 -9.72
C SER A 181 -18.19 -2.72 -8.34
N LEU A 182 -17.45 -2.49 -7.27
CA LEU A 182 -17.95 -2.50 -5.89
C LEU A 182 -18.51 -1.14 -5.46
N ASP A 183 -18.16 -0.07 -6.16
CA ASP A 183 -18.56 1.30 -5.83
C ASP A 183 -20.10 1.45 -5.80
N GLY A 184 -20.60 2.20 -4.81
CA GLY A 184 -22.03 2.35 -4.54
C GLY A 184 -22.69 1.15 -3.83
N PHE A 185 -21.98 0.02 -3.64
CA PHE A 185 -22.48 -1.17 -2.94
C PHE A 185 -21.63 -1.49 -1.70
N TYR A 186 -20.31 -1.41 -1.83
CA TYR A 186 -19.36 -1.75 -0.76
C TYR A 186 -18.24 -0.74 -0.69
N LEU A 187 -17.81 -0.42 0.52
CA LEU A 187 -16.53 0.27 0.73
C LEU A 187 -15.40 -0.71 0.46
N ALA A 188 -14.51 -0.37 -0.46
CA ALA A 188 -13.35 -1.18 -0.79
C ALA A 188 -12.09 -0.33 -0.84
N THR A 189 -11.06 -0.71 -0.08
CA THR A 189 -9.82 0.05 0.02
C THR A 189 -8.58 -0.83 0.08
N SER A 190 -7.45 -0.27 -0.36
CA SER A 190 -6.14 -0.84 -0.06
C SER A 190 -5.73 -0.42 1.35
N PRO A 191 -5.28 -1.35 2.22
CA PRO A 191 -4.88 -1.00 3.59
C PRO A 191 -3.65 -0.10 3.65
N LYS A 192 -2.86 -0.09 2.58
CA LYS A 192 -1.70 0.79 2.43
C LYS A 192 -1.73 1.45 1.07
N THR A 193 -1.56 2.76 1.04
CA THR A 193 -1.39 3.53 -0.20
C THR A 193 -0.16 4.41 -0.08
N LEU A 194 0.45 4.74 -1.22
CA LEU A 194 1.51 5.75 -1.22
C LEU A 194 0.90 7.09 -0.88
N LEU A 195 1.50 7.81 0.08
CA LEU A 195 1.00 9.11 0.53
C LEU A 195 0.77 10.07 -0.63
N ILE A 196 1.71 10.17 -1.56
CA ILE A 196 1.62 11.02 -2.75
C ILE A 196 0.47 10.67 -3.73
N LYS A 197 -0.13 9.48 -3.61
CA LYS A 197 -1.29 9.03 -4.40
C LYS A 197 -2.60 9.09 -3.62
N ASP A 198 -2.54 9.46 -2.35
CA ASP A 198 -3.71 9.59 -1.51
C ASP A 198 -4.50 10.85 -1.91
N GLU A 199 -5.83 10.70 -2.05
CA GLU A 199 -6.70 11.82 -2.43
C GLU A 199 -6.67 12.95 -1.39
N VAL A 200 -6.48 12.61 -0.11
CA VAL A 200 -6.35 13.58 0.98
C VAL A 200 -5.05 14.37 0.83
N PHE A 201 -3.93 13.70 0.57
CA PHE A 201 -2.65 14.36 0.30
C PHE A 201 -2.77 15.34 -0.87
N ILE A 202 -3.33 14.87 -1.99
CA ILE A 202 -3.49 15.68 -3.21
C ILE A 202 -4.37 16.90 -2.92
N ALA A 203 -5.48 16.73 -2.20
CA ALA A 203 -6.38 17.83 -1.88
C ALA A 203 -5.75 18.87 -0.96
N ILE A 204 -5.04 18.44 0.07
CA ILE A 204 -4.31 19.33 0.99
C ILE A 204 -3.23 20.08 0.23
N ARG A 205 -2.41 19.38 -0.57
CA ARG A 205 -1.39 20.00 -1.42
C ARG A 205 -1.99 21.05 -2.36
N ASP A 206 -3.10 20.73 -3.03
CA ASP A 206 -3.75 21.68 -3.95
C ASP A 206 -4.28 22.92 -3.21
N THR A 207 -4.81 22.75 -1.99
CA THR A 207 -5.26 23.87 -1.16
C THR A 207 -4.06 24.77 -0.76
N PHE A 208 -2.95 24.19 -0.34
CA PHE A 208 -1.73 24.95 -0.04
C PHE A 208 -1.16 25.61 -1.29
N SER A 209 -1.20 24.96 -2.45
CA SER A 209 -0.75 25.54 -3.71
C SER A 209 -1.58 26.76 -4.09
N LEU A 210 -2.91 26.68 -4.04
CA LEU A 210 -3.78 27.81 -4.32
C LEU A 210 -3.58 28.96 -3.34
N TYR A 211 -3.38 28.66 -2.06
CA TYR A 211 -3.07 29.68 -1.05
C TYR A 211 -1.76 30.40 -1.34
N VAL A 212 -0.68 29.68 -1.60
CA VAL A 212 0.67 30.23 -1.83
C VAL A 212 0.76 30.98 -3.17
N THR A 213 0.08 30.48 -4.21
CA THR A 213 0.11 31.07 -5.57
C THR A 213 -1.00 32.09 -5.81
N ASN A 214 -1.77 32.44 -4.79
CA ASN A 214 -2.98 33.28 -4.92
C ASN A 214 -3.89 32.80 -6.07
N PHE A 215 -4.24 31.52 -6.07
CA PHE A 215 -5.10 30.85 -7.07
C PHE A 215 -4.52 30.71 -8.49
N HIS A 216 -3.24 31.00 -8.70
CA HIS A 216 -2.61 30.92 -10.02
C HIS A 216 -1.97 29.56 -10.34
N ASP A 217 -2.24 28.48 -9.57
CA ASP A 217 -1.94 27.10 -9.96
C ASP A 217 -3.15 26.52 -10.73
N PRO A 218 -3.08 26.41 -12.07
CA PRO A 218 -4.23 26.01 -12.89
C PRO A 218 -4.65 24.56 -12.64
N LEU A 219 -3.69 23.68 -12.35
CA LEU A 219 -3.98 22.27 -12.11
C LEU A 219 -4.60 22.04 -10.72
N ALA A 220 -4.12 22.76 -9.71
CA ALA A 220 -4.70 22.75 -8.38
C ALA A 220 -6.12 23.31 -8.40
N LEU A 221 -6.33 24.44 -9.08
CA LEU A 221 -7.65 25.06 -9.25
C LEU A 221 -8.63 24.10 -9.93
N TYR A 222 -8.26 23.50 -11.08
CA TYR A 222 -9.08 22.53 -11.79
C TYR A 222 -9.52 21.37 -10.89
N ARG A 223 -8.57 20.77 -10.14
CA ARG A 223 -8.86 19.64 -9.25
C ARG A 223 -9.77 20.05 -8.09
N GLN A 224 -9.58 21.23 -7.53
CA GLN A 224 -10.43 21.73 -6.44
C GLN A 224 -11.85 22.06 -6.92
N LEU A 225 -12.02 22.70 -8.07
CA LEU A 225 -13.33 22.96 -8.65
C LEU A 225 -14.08 21.64 -8.94
N LYS A 226 -13.40 20.67 -9.53
CA LYS A 226 -13.97 19.34 -9.79
C LYS A 226 -14.37 18.62 -8.49
N ARG A 227 -13.53 18.65 -7.46
CA ARG A 227 -13.83 18.07 -6.15
C ARG A 227 -15.04 18.73 -5.49
N ASN A 228 -15.23 20.02 -5.71
CA ASN A 228 -16.36 20.79 -5.23
C ASN A 228 -17.62 20.70 -6.13
N GLY A 229 -17.64 19.75 -7.07
CA GLY A 229 -18.81 19.39 -7.86
C GLY A 229 -18.97 20.14 -9.18
N TYR A 230 -17.92 20.80 -9.67
CA TYR A 230 -17.95 21.47 -10.96
C TYR A 230 -16.98 20.83 -11.97
N GLU A 231 -17.48 20.31 -13.08
CA GLU A 231 -16.68 19.87 -14.22
C GLU A 231 -16.56 21.01 -15.24
N LEU A 232 -15.33 21.33 -15.64
CA LEU A 232 -15.03 22.39 -16.59
C LEU A 232 -15.46 21.99 -18.01
N ASP A 233 -16.56 22.57 -18.49
CA ASP A 233 -17.07 22.44 -19.86
C ASP A 233 -16.70 23.65 -20.75
N ILE A 234 -15.76 24.48 -20.32
CA ILE A 234 -15.37 25.70 -21.01
C ILE A 234 -14.00 25.55 -21.68
N PRO A 235 -13.78 26.17 -22.83
CA PRO A 235 -12.46 26.24 -23.45
C PRO A 235 -11.58 27.17 -22.63
N VAL A 236 -10.75 26.59 -21.75
CA VAL A 236 -9.84 27.33 -20.88
C VAL A 236 -8.40 27.12 -21.34
N GLU A 237 -7.68 28.18 -21.60
CA GLU A 237 -6.22 28.11 -21.75
C GLU A 237 -5.59 27.73 -20.42
N ARG A 238 -4.75 26.70 -20.44
CA ARG A 238 -4.19 26.07 -19.23
C ARG A 238 -3.46 27.08 -18.33
N ASP A 239 -2.72 27.98 -18.94
CA ASP A 239 -1.85 28.95 -18.23
C ASP A 239 -2.64 30.15 -17.67
N HIS A 240 -3.87 30.40 -18.16
CA HIS A 240 -4.77 31.49 -17.73
C HIS A 240 -6.11 30.99 -17.23
N MET A 241 -6.10 29.85 -16.54
CA MET A 241 -7.34 29.16 -16.13
C MET A 241 -8.21 30.02 -15.24
N LEU A 242 -7.64 30.65 -14.22
CA LEU A 242 -8.39 31.49 -13.29
C LEU A 242 -9.05 32.67 -14.02
N GLU A 243 -8.28 33.44 -14.77
CA GLU A 243 -8.76 34.61 -15.52
C GLU A 243 -9.87 34.24 -16.51
N SER A 244 -9.67 33.15 -17.26
CA SER A 244 -10.64 32.64 -18.23
C SER A 244 -11.93 32.19 -17.52
N PHE A 245 -11.81 31.51 -16.39
CA PHE A 245 -12.93 31.06 -15.57
C PHE A 245 -13.73 32.26 -15.01
N LEU A 246 -13.04 33.20 -14.38
CA LEU A 246 -13.67 34.41 -13.80
C LEU A 246 -14.36 35.24 -14.87
N LYS A 247 -13.72 35.44 -16.01
CA LYS A 247 -14.27 36.18 -17.14
C LYS A 247 -15.50 35.50 -17.74
N TYR A 248 -15.45 34.18 -17.94
CA TYR A 248 -16.56 33.43 -18.54
C TYR A 248 -17.83 33.46 -17.67
N PHE A 249 -17.66 33.36 -16.34
CA PHE A 249 -18.78 33.39 -15.39
C PHE A 249 -19.05 34.76 -14.79
N ASN A 250 -18.34 35.80 -15.23
CA ASN A 250 -18.44 37.15 -14.70
C ASN A 250 -18.30 37.21 -13.16
N LEU A 251 -17.27 36.56 -12.65
CA LEU A 251 -16.95 36.46 -11.22
C LEU A 251 -15.80 37.40 -10.88
N PRO A 252 -15.79 38.01 -9.66
CA PRO A 252 -14.66 38.76 -9.18
C PRO A 252 -13.46 37.86 -8.85
N GLU A 253 -12.26 38.44 -8.77
CA GLU A 253 -11.06 37.70 -8.37
C GLU A 253 -11.16 37.23 -6.91
N PRO A 254 -10.61 36.03 -6.58
CA PRO A 254 -10.57 35.51 -5.22
C PRO A 254 -9.72 36.39 -4.31
N ASP A 255 -10.29 36.83 -3.20
CA ASP A 255 -9.58 37.49 -2.12
C ASP A 255 -9.86 36.75 -0.81
N LEU A 256 -8.80 36.25 -0.17
CA LEU A 256 -8.89 35.51 1.09
C LEU A 256 -9.37 36.36 2.27
N TYR A 257 -9.20 37.67 2.17
CA TYR A 257 -9.54 38.61 3.22
C TYR A 257 -10.91 39.27 3.05
N ASP A 258 -11.53 39.15 1.86
CA ASP A 258 -12.85 39.73 1.62
C ASP A 258 -13.94 38.75 2.13
N PRO A 259 -14.76 39.18 3.15
CA PRO A 259 -15.84 38.35 3.67
C PRO A 259 -17.04 38.25 2.73
N ASP A 260 -17.28 39.23 1.86
CA ASP A 260 -18.49 39.35 1.06
C ASP A 260 -18.41 38.47 -0.24
N LEU A 261 -17.18 38.11 -0.68
CA LEU A 261 -16.96 37.31 -1.87
C LEU A 261 -17.65 35.95 -1.83
N LEU A 262 -17.76 35.33 -0.67
CA LEU A 262 -18.42 34.01 -0.54
C LEU A 262 -19.89 34.09 -0.94
N GLU A 263 -20.60 35.13 -0.49
CA GLU A 263 -22.02 35.33 -0.85
C GLU A 263 -22.19 35.62 -2.34
N ILE A 264 -21.29 36.41 -2.94
CA ILE A 264 -21.29 36.72 -4.37
C ILE A 264 -21.08 35.44 -5.18
N TYR A 265 -20.13 34.58 -4.78
CA TYR A 265 -19.88 33.32 -5.47
C TYR A 265 -21.03 32.35 -5.31
N GLU A 266 -21.58 32.19 -4.13
CA GLU A 266 -22.73 31.29 -3.87
C GLU A 266 -23.97 31.71 -4.66
N ALA A 267 -24.19 33.01 -4.84
CA ALA A 267 -25.29 33.54 -5.64
C ALA A 267 -25.14 33.32 -7.17
N SER A 268 -23.93 33.03 -7.62
CA SER A 268 -23.60 32.90 -9.06
C SER A 268 -23.80 31.49 -9.64
N GLY A 269 -24.46 30.58 -8.90
CA GLY A 269 -24.76 29.21 -9.35
C GLY A 269 -23.59 28.23 -9.16
N SER A 270 -23.69 27.05 -9.79
CA SER A 270 -22.78 25.92 -9.58
C SER A 270 -21.28 26.25 -9.69
N PRO A 271 -20.78 27.00 -10.69
CA PRO A 271 -19.37 27.36 -10.80
C PRO A 271 -18.92 28.29 -9.67
N GLY A 272 -19.76 29.25 -9.29
CA GLY A 272 -19.49 30.15 -8.18
C GLY A 272 -19.47 29.40 -6.83
N ILE A 273 -20.41 28.51 -6.59
CA ILE A 273 -20.44 27.65 -5.39
C ILE A 273 -19.16 26.81 -5.28
N ALA A 274 -18.66 26.23 -6.39
CA ALA A 274 -17.42 25.47 -6.38
C ALA A 274 -16.21 26.35 -6.04
N LEU A 275 -16.17 27.58 -6.56
CA LEU A 275 -15.11 28.55 -6.24
C LEU A 275 -15.22 29.03 -4.79
N ALA A 276 -16.44 29.29 -4.27
CA ALA A 276 -16.67 29.65 -2.86
C ALA A 276 -16.15 28.56 -1.90
N ARG A 277 -16.42 27.31 -2.18
CA ARG A 277 -15.90 26.16 -1.40
C ARG A 277 -14.38 26.06 -1.49
N THR A 278 -13.80 26.30 -2.67
CA THR A 278 -12.34 26.31 -2.86
C THR A 278 -11.70 27.44 -2.05
N LEU A 279 -12.26 28.64 -2.09
CA LEU A 279 -11.83 29.78 -1.30
C LEU A 279 -11.94 29.50 0.21
N SER A 280 -13.06 28.90 0.64
CA SER A 280 -13.28 28.53 2.04
C SER A 280 -12.24 27.50 2.53
N SER A 281 -11.84 26.56 1.69
CA SER A 281 -10.76 25.62 2.01
C SER A 281 -9.44 26.36 2.27
N CYS A 282 -9.11 27.34 1.43
CA CYS A 282 -7.89 28.14 1.59
C CYS A 282 -7.96 29.07 2.83
N LYS A 283 -9.14 29.60 3.18
CA LYS A 283 -9.33 30.41 4.40
C LYS A 283 -8.99 29.66 5.69
N ASN A 284 -9.08 28.32 5.72
CA ASN A 284 -8.66 27.54 6.89
C ASN A 284 -7.17 27.70 7.22
N LEU A 285 -6.31 28.05 6.24
CA LEU A 285 -4.90 28.36 6.48
C LEU A 285 -4.69 29.68 7.21
N LEU A 286 -5.59 30.65 7.02
CA LEU A 286 -5.49 31.96 7.70
C LEU A 286 -5.83 31.90 9.19
N TYR A 287 -6.74 30.99 9.56
CA TYR A 287 -7.28 30.90 10.93
C TYR A 287 -6.66 29.76 11.75
N ALA A 288 -5.81 28.96 11.16
CA ALA A 288 -5.12 27.88 11.85
C ALA A 288 -4.07 28.43 12.84
N GLN A 289 -3.91 27.74 13.96
CA GLN A 289 -2.91 28.10 14.97
C GLN A 289 -1.50 27.73 14.51
N ASP A 290 -1.37 26.62 13.80
CA ASP A 290 -0.15 26.15 13.19
C ASP A 290 -0.45 25.35 11.90
N LEU A 291 0.59 24.85 11.22
CA LEU A 291 0.43 24.09 9.98
C LEU A 291 -0.26 22.75 10.17
N SER A 292 -0.06 22.08 11.30
CA SER A 292 -0.74 20.81 11.60
C SER A 292 -2.23 21.03 11.82
N ASP A 293 -2.59 22.12 12.51
CA ASP A 293 -3.98 22.57 12.67
C ASP A 293 -4.61 22.92 11.32
N ALA A 294 -3.87 23.62 10.44
CA ALA A 294 -4.30 23.91 9.07
C ALA A 294 -4.62 22.64 8.28
N VAL A 295 -3.73 21.64 8.30
CA VAL A 295 -3.92 20.37 7.60
C VAL A 295 -5.16 19.63 8.10
N ARG A 296 -5.37 19.57 9.43
CA ARG A 296 -6.56 18.94 10.03
C ARG A 296 -7.84 19.69 9.69
N SER A 297 -7.81 21.03 9.75
CA SER A 297 -8.97 21.88 9.44
C SER A 297 -9.40 21.77 7.98
N ILE A 298 -8.46 21.74 7.04
CA ILE A 298 -8.75 21.52 5.62
C ILE A 298 -9.37 20.14 5.43
N TYR A 299 -8.81 19.10 6.03
CA TYR A 299 -9.36 17.76 5.94
C TYR A 299 -10.78 17.69 6.52
N GLN A 300 -11.00 18.22 7.70
CA GLN A 300 -12.32 18.24 8.32
C GLN A 300 -13.36 19.00 7.47
N PHE A 301 -12.97 20.11 6.88
CA PHE A 301 -13.82 20.89 5.99
C PHE A 301 -14.22 20.10 4.73
N LEU A 302 -13.26 19.45 4.07
CA LEU A 302 -13.48 18.76 2.80
C LEU A 302 -14.25 17.44 2.94
N TRP A 303 -14.01 16.68 4.02
CA TRP A 303 -14.60 15.34 4.20
C TRP A 303 -15.56 15.21 5.37
N GLN A 304 -15.70 16.25 6.20
CA GLN A 304 -16.53 16.23 7.42
C GLN A 304 -16.19 15.07 8.38
N LYS A 305 -14.92 14.67 8.39
CA LYS A 305 -14.35 13.60 9.23
C LYS A 305 -13.22 14.17 10.09
N LYS A 306 -12.94 13.52 11.23
CA LYS A 306 -11.96 14.01 12.20
C LYS A 306 -10.54 13.47 11.97
N GLU A 307 -10.41 12.24 11.48
CA GLU A 307 -9.14 11.52 11.41
C GLU A 307 -8.94 10.84 10.06
N HIS A 308 -7.71 10.90 9.56
CA HIS A 308 -7.28 10.19 8.37
C HIS A 308 -5.77 9.91 8.46
N PRO A 309 -5.29 8.70 8.13
CA PRO A 309 -3.87 8.35 8.23
C PRO A 309 -2.94 9.28 7.44
N ALA A 310 -3.36 9.75 6.26
CA ALA A 310 -2.57 10.71 5.48
C ALA A 310 -2.41 12.06 6.20
N VAL A 311 -3.42 12.50 6.94
CA VAL A 311 -3.38 13.73 7.75
C VAL A 311 -2.36 13.59 8.87
N GLU A 312 -2.40 12.48 9.60
CA GLU A 312 -1.46 12.23 10.71
C GLU A 312 -0.02 12.09 10.21
N GLU A 313 0.20 11.44 9.06
CA GLU A 313 1.52 11.37 8.44
C GLU A 313 2.04 12.76 8.02
N LEU A 314 1.19 13.61 7.43
CA LEU A 314 1.56 14.98 7.07
C LEU A 314 1.89 15.83 8.31
N CYS A 315 1.09 15.73 9.37
CA CYS A 315 1.35 16.44 10.63
C CYS A 315 2.68 15.96 11.26
N SER A 316 2.91 14.65 11.30
CA SER A 316 4.19 14.11 11.79
C SER A 316 5.40 14.63 11.00
N ARG A 317 5.29 14.80 9.68
CA ARG A 317 6.36 15.36 8.85
C ARG A 317 6.59 16.84 9.10
N ILE A 318 5.53 17.62 9.35
CA ILE A 318 5.64 19.02 9.76
C ILE A 318 6.48 19.12 11.03
N GLU A 319 6.15 18.34 12.04
CA GLU A 319 6.85 18.31 13.33
C GLU A 319 8.29 17.84 13.21
N MET A 320 8.54 16.67 12.58
CA MET A 320 9.89 16.09 12.46
C MET A 320 10.85 16.97 11.66
N ARG A 321 10.36 17.74 10.69
CA ARG A 321 11.19 18.58 9.82
C ARG A 321 11.18 20.05 10.23
N ALA A 322 10.50 20.40 11.32
CA ALA A 322 10.34 21.76 11.82
C ALA A 322 9.88 22.75 10.73
N ILE A 323 8.88 22.34 9.92
CA ILE A 323 8.31 23.16 8.85
C ILE A 323 7.40 24.21 9.50
N ASN A 324 7.61 25.48 9.19
CA ASN A 324 6.94 26.58 9.87
C ASN A 324 6.05 27.43 8.96
N THR A 325 6.21 27.35 7.64
CA THR A 325 5.46 28.17 6.69
C THR A 325 4.71 27.34 5.65
N ALA A 326 3.61 27.87 5.12
CA ALA A 326 2.83 27.23 4.06
C ALA A 326 3.67 26.96 2.80
N SER A 327 4.57 27.89 2.44
CA SER A 327 5.47 27.74 1.30
C SER A 327 6.50 26.62 1.51
N GLU A 328 7.09 26.51 2.70
CA GLU A 328 7.99 25.40 3.04
C GLU A 328 7.28 24.06 2.99
N PHE A 329 6.05 24.00 3.50
CA PHE A 329 5.26 22.77 3.47
C PHE A 329 4.86 22.37 2.05
N LEU A 330 4.42 23.34 1.22
CA LEU A 330 4.14 23.09 -0.19
C LEU A 330 5.38 22.58 -0.94
N ASN A 331 6.54 23.21 -0.72
CA ASN A 331 7.81 22.77 -1.31
C ASN A 331 8.17 21.36 -0.86
N HIS A 332 7.97 21.04 0.42
CA HIS A 332 8.17 19.68 0.93
C HIS A 332 7.25 18.66 0.23
N MET A 333 5.94 18.95 0.11
CA MET A 333 5.00 18.07 -0.58
C MET A 333 5.34 17.90 -2.08
N ASN A 334 5.80 18.96 -2.75
CA ASN A 334 6.24 18.90 -4.15
C ASN A 334 7.51 18.05 -4.29
N ALA A 335 8.48 18.20 -3.39
CA ALA A 335 9.67 17.37 -3.34
C ALA A 335 9.34 15.87 -3.13
N MET A 336 8.35 15.56 -2.28
CA MET A 336 7.87 14.18 -2.11
C MET A 336 7.35 13.59 -3.43
N ILE A 337 6.65 14.37 -4.25
CA ILE A 337 6.17 13.94 -5.57
C ILE A 337 7.35 13.76 -6.53
N GLU A 338 8.25 14.72 -6.60
CA GLU A 338 9.39 14.74 -7.52
C GLU A 338 10.37 13.58 -7.24
N PHE A 339 10.69 13.34 -5.98
CA PHE A 339 11.62 12.27 -5.56
C PHE A 339 10.92 10.95 -5.25
N SER A 340 9.63 10.81 -5.64
CA SER A 340 8.86 9.57 -5.45
C SER A 340 8.89 9.06 -4.01
N ASP A 341 8.65 9.95 -3.03
CA ASP A 341 8.56 9.56 -1.62
C ASP A 341 7.50 8.45 -1.47
N THR A 342 8.01 7.27 -1.12
CA THR A 342 7.24 6.04 -1.05
C THR A 342 6.61 5.80 0.32
N ALA A 343 6.52 6.82 1.16
CA ALA A 343 5.84 6.68 2.44
C ALA A 343 4.44 6.09 2.25
N GLU A 344 4.23 4.93 2.85
CA GLU A 344 2.92 4.27 2.81
C GLU A 344 2.09 4.75 4.00
N VAL A 345 0.85 5.14 3.71
CA VAL A 345 -0.15 5.43 4.73
C VAL A 345 -0.98 4.18 4.97
N GLU A 346 -1.07 3.75 6.21
CA GLU A 346 -1.84 2.57 6.59
C GLU A 346 -3.26 2.99 7.01
N TYR A 347 -4.25 2.42 6.33
CA TYR A 347 -5.65 2.60 6.70
C TYR A 347 -6.03 1.62 7.82
N PRO A 348 -6.73 2.08 8.86
CA PRO A 348 -7.21 1.18 9.89
C PRO A 348 -8.17 0.14 9.30
N ALA A 349 -8.06 -1.10 9.78
CA ALA A 349 -8.99 -2.15 9.40
C ALA A 349 -10.41 -1.77 9.88
N SER A 350 -11.36 -1.80 8.96
CA SER A 350 -12.77 -1.56 9.27
C SER A 350 -13.60 -2.80 9.02
N PRO A 351 -14.53 -3.19 9.92
CA PRO A 351 -15.41 -4.34 9.71
C PRO A 351 -16.32 -4.17 8.48
N ASP A 352 -16.52 -2.95 8.01
CA ASP A 352 -17.44 -2.64 6.91
C ASP A 352 -16.73 -2.37 5.58
N THR A 353 -15.41 -2.63 5.52
CA THR A 353 -14.59 -2.30 4.35
C THR A 353 -13.86 -3.51 3.78
N ILE A 354 -14.10 -3.85 2.51
CA ILE A 354 -13.39 -4.91 1.79
C ILE A 354 -11.94 -4.48 1.54
N THR A 355 -11.01 -5.39 1.82
CA THR A 355 -9.58 -5.12 1.60
C THR A 355 -9.15 -5.50 0.19
N LEU A 356 -8.59 -4.55 -0.56
CA LEU A 356 -8.03 -4.76 -1.90
C LEU A 356 -6.51 -4.78 -1.84
N LEU A 357 -5.88 -5.87 -2.30
CA LEU A 357 -4.43 -6.08 -2.21
C LEU A 357 -3.85 -6.58 -3.53
N THR A 358 -2.65 -6.13 -3.89
CA THR A 358 -1.84 -6.92 -4.81
C THR A 358 -1.30 -8.16 -4.09
N ALA A 359 -0.99 -9.21 -4.86
CA ALA A 359 -0.42 -10.45 -4.32
C ALA A 359 0.83 -10.18 -3.44
N HIS A 360 1.72 -9.28 -3.86
CA HIS A 360 2.87 -8.88 -3.05
C HIS A 360 2.48 -8.20 -1.72
N LYS A 361 1.49 -7.30 -1.74
CA LYS A 361 1.03 -6.60 -0.53
C LYS A 361 0.22 -7.49 0.42
N SER A 362 -0.18 -8.69 -0.03
CA SER A 362 -0.89 -9.65 0.82
C SER A 362 0.03 -10.40 1.79
N LYS A 363 1.35 -10.42 1.52
CA LYS A 363 2.33 -11.04 2.43
C LYS A 363 2.22 -10.46 3.85
N GLY A 364 2.29 -11.32 4.85
CA GLY A 364 2.14 -10.95 6.26
C GLY A 364 0.69 -10.73 6.75
N LYS A 365 -0.31 -10.71 5.84
CA LYS A 365 -1.73 -10.53 6.20
C LYS A 365 -2.49 -11.84 6.20
N GLU A 366 -3.71 -11.82 6.78
CA GLU A 366 -4.59 -13.00 6.83
C GLU A 366 -6.05 -12.59 6.98
N PHE A 367 -6.95 -13.30 6.29
CA PHE A 367 -8.37 -12.98 6.21
C PHE A 367 -9.24 -14.23 6.30
N PRO A 368 -10.43 -14.16 6.90
CA PRO A 368 -11.40 -15.26 6.88
C PRO A 368 -11.73 -15.74 5.46
N THR A 369 -11.92 -14.82 4.52
CA THR A 369 -12.25 -15.09 3.11
C THR A 369 -11.29 -14.36 2.18
N VAL A 370 -10.71 -15.08 1.24
CA VAL A 370 -9.84 -14.50 0.19
C VAL A 370 -10.40 -14.83 -1.18
N VAL A 371 -10.49 -13.82 -2.02
CA VAL A 371 -10.82 -13.92 -3.45
C VAL A 371 -9.57 -13.54 -4.25
N ILE A 372 -9.00 -14.48 -4.98
CA ILE A 372 -7.88 -14.21 -5.91
C ILE A 372 -8.48 -14.04 -7.30
N TYR A 373 -8.38 -12.83 -7.87
CA TYR A 373 -8.89 -12.51 -9.20
C TYR A 373 -7.75 -12.37 -10.21
N GLY A 374 -7.92 -12.97 -11.40
CA GLY A 374 -6.92 -12.97 -12.45
C GLY A 374 -5.85 -14.05 -12.21
N VAL A 375 -6.28 -15.27 -11.85
CA VAL A 375 -5.37 -16.41 -11.62
C VAL A 375 -4.49 -16.70 -12.85
N GLU A 376 -4.97 -16.40 -14.05
CA GLU A 376 -4.24 -16.48 -15.32
C GLU A 376 -3.07 -15.50 -15.44
N GLU A 377 -3.00 -14.48 -14.59
CA GLU A 377 -1.91 -13.51 -14.60
C GLU A 377 -0.67 -13.95 -13.79
N PHE A 378 -0.76 -15.10 -13.11
CA PHE A 378 0.39 -15.68 -12.39
C PHE A 378 1.20 -16.57 -13.33
N GLU A 379 2.48 -16.28 -13.46
CA GLU A 379 3.39 -16.92 -14.40
C GLU A 379 3.76 -18.35 -14.00
N GLU A 380 3.99 -19.22 -14.98
CA GLU A 380 4.52 -20.57 -14.76
C GLU A 380 6.04 -20.52 -14.49
N SER A 381 6.37 -20.04 -13.29
CA SER A 381 7.74 -19.90 -12.78
C SER A 381 7.75 -20.19 -11.28
N GLU A 382 8.91 -20.44 -10.69
CA GLU A 382 9.02 -20.64 -9.24
C GLU A 382 8.52 -19.39 -8.47
N GLU A 383 8.87 -18.20 -8.92
CA GLU A 383 8.39 -16.96 -8.32
C GLU A 383 6.87 -16.76 -8.47
N GLY A 384 6.32 -17.12 -9.65
CA GLY A 384 4.87 -17.08 -9.88
C GLY A 384 4.11 -18.04 -8.98
N ARG A 385 4.66 -19.28 -8.76
CA ARG A 385 4.10 -20.23 -7.79
C ARG A 385 4.18 -19.72 -6.37
N ASN A 386 5.33 -19.16 -5.95
CA ASN A 386 5.49 -18.55 -4.63
C ASN A 386 4.46 -17.46 -4.41
N LEU A 387 4.25 -16.59 -5.41
CA LEU A 387 3.32 -15.47 -5.30
C LEU A 387 1.87 -15.93 -5.19
N LEU A 388 1.47 -16.94 -5.96
CA LEU A 388 0.13 -17.55 -5.87
C LEU A 388 -0.03 -18.30 -4.53
N TYR A 389 0.98 -19.06 -4.12
CA TYR A 389 1.02 -19.75 -2.82
C TYR A 389 0.87 -18.78 -1.64
N VAL A 390 1.63 -17.67 -1.63
CA VAL A 390 1.47 -16.61 -0.64
C VAL A 390 0.04 -16.10 -0.63
N SER A 391 -0.55 -15.83 -1.80
CA SER A 391 -1.93 -15.32 -1.91
C SER A 391 -2.97 -16.32 -1.38
N MET A 392 -2.83 -17.62 -1.71
CA MET A 392 -3.73 -18.68 -1.25
C MET A 392 -3.66 -18.85 0.26
N THR A 393 -2.46 -18.85 0.84
CA THR A 393 -2.21 -19.04 2.28
C THR A 393 -2.58 -17.81 3.13
N ARG A 394 -3.12 -16.74 2.54
CA ARG A 394 -3.74 -15.62 3.28
C ARG A 394 -5.15 -15.98 3.74
N ALA A 395 -5.79 -16.96 3.13
CA ALA A 395 -7.12 -17.40 3.50
C ALA A 395 -7.11 -18.28 4.76
N LYS A 396 -8.01 -17.97 5.71
CA LYS A 396 -8.24 -18.80 6.90
C LYS A 396 -9.26 -19.90 6.62
N ARG A 397 -10.40 -19.56 5.98
CA ARG A 397 -11.57 -20.44 5.86
C ARG A 397 -12.05 -20.63 4.43
N ASN A 398 -12.17 -19.54 3.66
CA ASN A 398 -12.71 -19.61 2.31
C ASN A 398 -11.71 -19.05 1.31
N LEU A 399 -11.52 -19.77 0.21
CA LEU A 399 -10.65 -19.35 -0.89
C LEU A 399 -11.41 -19.49 -2.21
N PHE A 400 -11.47 -18.37 -2.94
CA PHE A 400 -12.00 -18.30 -4.29
C PHE A 400 -10.88 -17.95 -5.26
N LEU A 401 -10.73 -18.75 -6.31
CA LEU A 401 -9.73 -18.60 -7.36
C LEU A 401 -10.48 -18.29 -8.66
N LEU A 402 -10.40 -17.05 -9.10
CA LEU A 402 -11.20 -16.55 -10.22
C LEU A 402 -10.31 -16.21 -11.41
N GLN A 403 -10.62 -16.81 -12.55
CA GLN A 403 -10.00 -16.50 -13.83
C GLN A 403 -10.87 -15.47 -14.55
N GLY A 404 -10.30 -14.29 -14.85
CA GLY A 404 -11.03 -13.16 -15.40
C GLY A 404 -11.03 -13.09 -16.94
N SER A 405 -10.22 -13.90 -17.62
CA SER A 405 -10.11 -13.91 -19.07
C SER A 405 -10.26 -15.30 -19.68
N PHE A 406 -10.37 -15.38 -21.00
CA PHE A 406 -10.42 -16.65 -21.74
C PHE A 406 -9.05 -17.30 -21.94
N SER A 407 -7.95 -16.61 -21.58
CA SER A 407 -6.61 -17.21 -21.63
C SER A 407 -6.46 -18.30 -20.57
N ASP A 408 -5.64 -19.30 -20.85
CA ASP A 408 -5.38 -20.37 -19.89
C ASP A 408 -4.71 -19.80 -18.62
N ALA A 409 -5.06 -20.39 -17.48
CA ALA A 409 -4.39 -20.16 -16.21
C ALA A 409 -3.25 -21.19 -16.07
N PRO A 410 -1.98 -20.81 -16.29
CA PRO A 410 -0.89 -21.76 -16.48
C PRO A 410 -0.64 -22.62 -15.23
N LEU A 411 -0.85 -22.08 -14.05
CA LEU A 411 -0.65 -22.80 -12.79
C LEU A 411 -1.85 -23.66 -12.35
N TYR A 412 -3.04 -23.49 -12.96
CA TYR A 412 -4.24 -24.23 -12.59
C TYR A 412 -4.07 -25.76 -12.63
N PRO A 413 -3.41 -26.37 -13.65
CA PRO A 413 -3.22 -27.81 -13.70
C PRO A 413 -2.54 -28.41 -12.46
N GLU A 414 -1.74 -27.61 -11.75
CA GLU A 414 -0.92 -28.08 -10.63
C GLU A 414 -1.76 -28.32 -9.35
N PHE A 415 -2.91 -27.64 -9.21
CA PHE A 415 -3.80 -27.78 -8.04
C PHE A 415 -5.25 -28.11 -8.37
N LYS A 416 -5.60 -28.35 -9.63
CA LYS A 416 -6.99 -28.58 -10.09
C LYS A 416 -7.74 -29.68 -9.36
N ASN A 417 -7.05 -30.69 -8.83
CA ASN A 417 -7.66 -31.82 -8.12
C ASN A 417 -8.06 -31.47 -6.67
N TYR A 418 -7.72 -30.29 -6.20
CA TYR A 418 -7.91 -29.81 -4.82
C TYR A 418 -8.90 -28.65 -4.73
N VAL A 419 -9.56 -28.29 -5.83
CA VAL A 419 -10.54 -27.21 -5.93
C VAL A 419 -11.84 -27.74 -6.59
N ASP A 420 -12.97 -27.08 -6.30
CA ASP A 420 -14.29 -27.35 -6.87
C ASP A 420 -14.67 -26.38 -7.98
#